data_e52f5638fd95a868235050e1aa2d4a72
#
_entry.id   e52f5638fd95a868235050e1aa2d4a72
#
_cell.length_a   1.000
_cell.length_b   1.000
_cell.length_c   1.000
_cell.angle_alpha   90.00
_cell.angle_beta   90.00
_cell.angle_gamma   90.00
#
_symmetry.space_group_name_H-M   'P 1'
#
loop_
_entity.id
_entity.type
_entity.pdbx_description
1 polymer ?
#
loop_
_entity_poly.entity_id
_entity_poly.type
_entity_poly.pdbx_seq_one_letter_code
_entity_poly.pdbx_strand_id
1 'polypeptide(L)'
;MDVIIAGGGIGGLANALALALAGQRVRVLERSSEFAEVGAGLQMAPNATRILRQWGLLGRVTEAGVSPRRLVFRDAVDGSVLTSVPLGAEFTARYQAPYVVIHRSDLLTILFEACQDAGVDLVPDCAVTDVTVHLGHVEAATSAGPQRAAAAVAADGLRSALRRKFSADEPICSGFVAYRGAFPVGQVDRQLESGQLEEVVVYIGPGRHLVQYPLRRGEIFNTVAVFASPAYRRGEAEWGGPDELDEAFGGSCEAVVRGLRSLWRDRRWPMFDRLPMNRWVDGRLALTGDAAHPMLQYLAQGACQAIEDAQGLAAEVEKARGDWPAALARYAEIRSPRTSRVQQTARLWGEMWHVDGVSRLMRNELFRAREDTDFSRADWLYGV
;
A
#
# COMPACT_ATOMS: atom_id res chain seq x y z
N MET A 1 -19.32 6.95 22.31
CA MET A 1 -18.32 6.77 21.26
C MET A 1 -18.89 7.29 19.95
N ASP A 2 -18.15 8.10 19.20
CA ASP A 2 -18.69 8.67 17.96
C ASP A 2 -18.44 7.70 16.82
N VAL A 3 -17.25 7.03 16.77
CA VAL A 3 -16.94 6.07 15.72
C VAL A 3 -16.11 4.89 16.24
N ILE A 4 -16.46 3.70 15.75
CA ILE A 4 -15.68 2.46 15.91
C ILE A 4 -14.96 2.19 14.57
N ILE A 5 -13.65 1.88 14.65
CA ILE A 5 -12.87 1.41 13.51
C ILE A 5 -12.52 -0.05 13.72
N ALA A 6 -12.88 -0.90 12.78
CA ALA A 6 -12.56 -2.32 12.78
C ALA A 6 -11.26 -2.58 12.03
N GLY A 7 -10.20 -2.90 12.75
CA GLY A 7 -8.84 -3.16 12.26
C GLY A 7 -7.85 -2.05 12.58
N GLY A 8 -6.69 -2.43 13.12
CA GLY A 8 -5.61 -1.57 13.59
C GLY A 8 -4.39 -1.49 12.66
N GLY A 9 -4.53 -1.84 11.37
CA GLY A 9 -3.49 -1.64 10.37
C GLY A 9 -3.32 -0.17 9.98
N ILE A 10 -2.42 0.12 9.03
CA ILE A 10 -2.14 1.50 8.56
C ILE A 10 -3.42 2.25 8.19
N GLY A 11 -4.34 1.62 7.45
CA GLY A 11 -5.60 2.27 7.07
C GLY A 11 -6.50 2.59 8.25
N GLY A 12 -6.59 1.66 9.22
CA GLY A 12 -7.40 1.87 10.44
C GLY A 12 -6.84 2.97 11.33
N LEU A 13 -5.53 2.93 11.61
CA LEU A 13 -4.88 3.98 12.42
C LEU A 13 -4.88 5.34 11.71
N ALA A 14 -4.71 5.39 10.38
CA ALA A 14 -4.81 6.63 9.63
C ALA A 14 -6.22 7.24 9.74
N ASN A 15 -7.28 6.44 9.59
CA ASN A 15 -8.66 6.89 9.77
C ASN A 15 -8.94 7.32 11.23
N ALA A 16 -8.40 6.57 12.20
CA ALA A 16 -8.54 6.91 13.61
C ALA A 16 -7.92 8.28 13.92
N LEU A 17 -6.69 8.49 13.49
CA LEU A 17 -5.99 9.75 13.68
C LEU A 17 -6.73 10.92 13.02
N ALA A 18 -7.07 10.78 11.72
CA ALA A 18 -7.74 11.84 10.99
C ALA A 18 -9.08 12.25 11.62
N LEU A 19 -9.87 11.26 12.05
CA LEU A 19 -11.15 11.51 12.73
C LEU A 19 -10.95 12.12 14.14
N ALA A 20 -9.94 11.70 14.88
CA ALA A 20 -9.62 12.29 16.17
C ALA A 20 -9.18 13.75 16.03
N LEU A 21 -8.33 14.05 15.03
CA LEU A 21 -7.93 15.44 14.71
C LEU A 21 -9.13 16.30 14.27
N ALA A 22 -10.18 15.69 13.67
CA ALA A 22 -11.45 16.35 13.37
C ALA A 22 -12.42 16.37 14.58
N GLY A 23 -11.93 16.11 15.80
CA GLY A 23 -12.68 16.24 17.05
C GLY A 23 -13.63 15.08 17.39
N GLN A 24 -13.51 13.92 16.71
CA GLN A 24 -14.34 12.76 17.00
C GLN A 24 -13.72 11.89 18.10
N ARG A 25 -14.55 11.27 18.94
CA ARG A 25 -14.12 10.23 19.90
C ARG A 25 -14.05 8.90 19.17
N VAL A 26 -12.84 8.39 18.99
CA VAL A 26 -12.57 7.22 18.16
C VAL A 26 -12.13 6.04 19.03
N ARG A 27 -12.63 4.85 18.70
CA ARG A 27 -12.16 3.57 19.21
C ARG A 27 -11.73 2.69 18.06
N VAL A 28 -10.51 2.16 18.12
CA VAL A 28 -9.99 1.15 17.18
C VAL A 28 -10.03 -0.22 17.85
N LEU A 29 -10.64 -1.19 17.18
CA LEU A 29 -10.72 -2.58 17.62
C LEU A 29 -9.83 -3.43 16.72
N GLU A 30 -8.75 -3.97 17.30
CA GLU A 30 -7.80 -4.83 16.58
C GLU A 30 -7.88 -6.27 17.10
N ARG A 31 -7.99 -7.23 16.19
CA ARG A 31 -8.11 -8.66 16.52
C ARG A 31 -6.84 -9.27 17.10
N SER A 32 -5.67 -8.72 16.75
CA SER A 32 -4.37 -9.18 17.22
C SER A 32 -4.11 -8.64 18.62
N SER A 33 -3.28 -9.34 19.39
CA SER A 33 -2.84 -8.93 20.72
C SER A 33 -1.95 -7.68 20.71
N GLU A 34 -1.41 -7.32 19.54
CA GLU A 34 -0.55 -6.18 19.34
C GLU A 34 -0.89 -5.46 18.04
N PHE A 35 -0.71 -4.15 18.03
CA PHE A 35 -0.74 -3.33 16.82
C PHE A 35 0.63 -3.46 16.13
N ALA A 36 0.83 -4.58 15.46
CA ALA A 36 2.08 -4.91 14.78
C ALA A 36 1.83 -5.39 13.35
N GLU A 37 2.79 -5.17 12.48
CA GLU A 37 2.79 -5.70 11.13
C GLU A 37 4.11 -6.37 10.81
N VAL A 38 4.04 -7.57 10.25
CA VAL A 38 5.18 -8.24 9.62
C VAL A 38 5.34 -7.64 8.23
N GLY A 39 6.47 -6.98 7.95
CA GLY A 39 6.54 -6.32 6.68
C GLY A 39 7.90 -6.06 6.10
N ALA A 40 7.84 -5.71 4.85
CA ALA A 40 8.87 -5.14 4.03
C ALA A 40 8.69 -3.61 3.96
N GLY A 41 9.44 -2.95 3.11
CA GLY A 41 9.32 -1.53 2.86
C GLY A 41 8.00 -1.12 2.21
N LEU A 42 7.64 0.11 2.44
CA LEU A 42 6.59 0.85 1.75
C LEU A 42 7.20 2.05 1.02
N GLN A 43 6.54 2.44 -0.05
CA GLN A 43 6.85 3.65 -0.80
C GLN A 43 5.71 4.65 -0.57
N MET A 44 6.02 5.77 0.08
CA MET A 44 5.07 6.83 0.40
C MET A 44 5.20 7.96 -0.61
N ALA A 45 4.27 8.02 -1.53
CA ALA A 45 4.23 9.02 -2.60
C ALA A 45 3.66 10.36 -2.11
N PRO A 46 3.84 11.47 -2.87
CA PRO A 46 3.44 12.82 -2.47
C PRO A 46 1.98 12.98 -2.04
N ASN A 47 1.06 12.23 -2.64
CA ASN A 47 -0.35 12.23 -2.27
C ASN A 47 -0.58 11.82 -0.80
N ALA A 48 0.24 10.92 -0.26
CA ALA A 48 0.18 10.54 1.16
C ALA A 48 1.08 11.42 2.04
N THR A 49 2.30 11.75 1.59
CA THR A 49 3.24 12.52 2.42
C THR A 49 2.78 13.96 2.64
N ARG A 50 1.98 14.56 1.73
CA ARG A 50 1.29 15.84 1.98
C ARG A 50 0.31 15.74 3.16
N ILE A 51 -0.46 14.66 3.22
CA ILE A 51 -1.43 14.43 4.29
C ILE A 51 -0.70 14.21 5.62
N LEU A 52 0.36 13.39 5.60
CA LEU A 52 1.21 13.19 6.79
C LEU A 52 1.84 14.51 7.27
N ARG A 53 2.15 15.45 6.37
CA ARG A 53 2.56 16.82 6.74
C ARG A 53 1.45 17.57 7.45
N GLN A 54 0.22 17.53 6.94
CA GLN A 54 -0.94 18.17 7.56
C GLN A 54 -1.23 17.65 8.96
N TRP A 55 -0.95 16.35 9.19
CA TRP A 55 -1.07 15.71 10.50
C TRP A 55 0.16 15.94 11.41
N GLY A 56 1.17 16.67 10.96
CA GLY A 56 2.41 16.90 11.72
C GLY A 56 3.38 15.73 11.76
N LEU A 57 3.15 14.68 10.97
CA LEU A 57 3.92 13.43 11.03
C LEU A 57 5.06 13.33 10.01
N LEU A 58 5.12 14.22 8.99
CA LEU A 58 6.11 14.10 7.92
C LEU A 58 7.54 14.10 8.43
N GLY A 59 7.86 14.90 9.44
CA GLY A 59 9.20 14.94 10.05
C GLY A 59 9.63 13.56 10.57
N ARG A 60 8.76 12.91 11.35
CA ARG A 60 9.00 11.56 11.89
C ARG A 60 9.15 10.51 10.78
N VAL A 61 8.30 10.60 9.75
CA VAL A 61 8.32 9.68 8.59
C VAL A 61 9.61 9.82 7.78
N THR A 62 10.08 11.05 7.54
CA THR A 62 11.33 11.30 6.82
C THR A 62 12.56 10.91 7.66
N GLU A 63 12.50 11.09 8.96
CA GLU A 63 13.57 10.68 9.87
C GLU A 63 13.71 9.15 9.97
N ALA A 64 12.59 8.42 10.05
CA ALA A 64 12.58 6.96 10.11
C ALA A 64 12.84 6.29 8.74
N GLY A 65 12.51 6.99 7.66
CA GLY A 65 12.62 6.50 6.30
C GLY A 65 13.90 6.91 5.58
N VAL A 66 13.81 6.86 4.24
CA VAL A 66 14.79 7.40 3.31
C VAL A 66 14.05 8.20 2.24
N SER A 67 14.56 9.38 1.88
CA SER A 67 14.11 10.13 0.70
C SER A 67 15.02 9.79 -0.48
N PRO A 68 14.62 8.90 -1.39
CA PRO A 68 15.46 8.48 -2.48
C PRO A 68 15.65 9.63 -3.47
N ARG A 69 16.83 9.68 -4.12
CA ARG A 69 17.14 10.71 -5.12
C ARG A 69 16.36 10.50 -6.42
N ARG A 70 16.09 9.23 -6.78
CA ARG A 70 15.37 8.87 -8.00
C ARG A 70 14.72 7.49 -7.93
N LEU A 71 13.72 7.30 -8.76
CA LEU A 71 13.12 6.00 -9.09
C LEU A 71 13.65 5.60 -10.48
N VAL A 72 14.34 4.47 -10.55
CA VAL A 72 14.99 3.98 -11.77
C VAL A 72 14.33 2.70 -12.25
N PHE A 73 13.88 2.68 -13.49
CA PHE A 73 13.44 1.45 -14.15
C PHE A 73 14.57 0.88 -15.01
N ARG A 74 14.81 -0.40 -14.86
CA ARG A 74 15.80 -1.16 -15.62
C ARG A 74 15.16 -2.38 -16.27
N ASP A 75 15.72 -2.81 -17.38
CA ASP A 75 15.36 -4.10 -17.96
C ASP A 75 15.96 -5.24 -17.13
N ALA A 76 15.11 -6.21 -16.73
CA ALA A 76 15.57 -7.34 -15.92
C ALA A 76 16.43 -8.33 -16.69
N VAL A 77 16.41 -8.31 -18.04
CA VAL A 77 17.17 -9.25 -18.88
C VAL A 77 18.59 -8.80 -19.10
N ASP A 78 18.81 -7.54 -19.46
CA ASP A 78 20.13 -7.02 -19.78
C ASP A 78 20.68 -5.97 -18.80
N GLY A 79 19.87 -5.53 -17.84
CA GLY A 79 20.26 -4.54 -16.82
C GLY A 79 20.26 -3.08 -17.30
N SER A 80 19.94 -2.83 -18.57
CA SER A 80 19.98 -1.48 -19.14
C SER A 80 18.95 -0.56 -18.46
N VAL A 81 19.32 0.71 -18.27
CA VAL A 81 18.39 1.73 -17.75
C VAL A 81 17.35 2.02 -18.83
N LEU A 82 16.09 1.95 -18.44
CA LEU A 82 14.96 2.27 -19.32
C LEU A 82 14.48 3.71 -19.12
N THR A 83 14.37 4.16 -17.88
CA THR A 83 14.01 5.54 -17.54
C THR A 83 14.34 5.81 -16.08
N SER A 84 14.45 7.08 -15.74
CA SER A 84 14.71 7.56 -14.39
C SER A 84 13.73 8.70 -14.06
N VAL A 85 13.20 8.71 -12.86
CA VAL A 85 12.38 9.81 -12.34
C VAL A 85 13.14 10.46 -11.20
N PRO A 86 13.68 11.68 -11.37
CA PRO A 86 14.31 12.39 -10.27
C PRO A 86 13.27 12.75 -9.20
N LEU A 87 13.57 12.45 -7.93
CA LEU A 87 12.68 12.68 -6.79
C LEU A 87 13.16 13.85 -5.90
N GLY A 88 14.03 14.68 -6.42
CA GLY A 88 14.66 15.81 -5.73
C GLY A 88 13.78 17.06 -5.60
N ALA A 89 14.44 18.22 -5.65
CA ALA A 89 13.79 19.50 -5.37
C ALA A 89 12.67 19.87 -6.36
N GLU A 90 12.86 19.63 -7.65
CA GLU A 90 11.87 19.92 -8.69
C GLU A 90 10.60 19.08 -8.53
N PHE A 91 10.76 17.76 -8.28
CA PHE A 91 9.67 16.86 -7.97
C PHE A 91 8.92 17.30 -6.70
N THR A 92 9.67 17.62 -5.63
CA THR A 92 9.09 18.07 -4.37
C THR A 92 8.37 19.40 -4.51
N ALA A 93 8.88 20.32 -5.32
CA ALA A 93 8.22 21.60 -5.60
C ALA A 93 6.91 21.40 -6.36
N ARG A 94 6.90 20.52 -7.38
CA ARG A 94 5.69 20.22 -8.16
C ARG A 94 4.59 19.61 -7.30
N TYR A 95 4.93 18.57 -6.52
CA TYR A 95 3.95 17.82 -5.73
C TYR A 95 3.79 18.33 -4.29
N GLN A 96 4.53 19.36 -3.90
CA GLN A 96 4.53 19.97 -2.57
C GLN A 96 4.81 18.98 -1.43
N ALA A 97 5.45 17.85 -1.72
CA ALA A 97 5.83 16.85 -0.73
C ALA A 97 6.89 15.89 -1.29
N PRO A 98 7.78 15.34 -0.45
CA PRO A 98 8.79 14.39 -0.88
C PRO A 98 8.19 13.00 -1.14
N TYR A 99 8.91 12.20 -1.93
CA TYR A 99 8.75 10.75 -1.97
C TYR A 99 9.61 10.14 -0.86
N VAL A 100 9.06 9.22 -0.08
CA VAL A 100 9.76 8.58 1.05
C VAL A 100 9.57 7.08 0.98
N VAL A 101 10.64 6.31 1.20
CA VAL A 101 10.54 4.87 1.45
C VAL A 101 10.74 4.61 2.94
N ILE A 102 9.88 3.80 3.53
CA ILE A 102 9.86 3.56 4.97
C ILE A 102 9.55 2.10 5.27
N HIS A 103 10.07 1.56 6.36
CA HIS A 103 9.67 0.24 6.80
C HIS A 103 8.22 0.26 7.30
N ARG A 104 7.45 -0.76 6.95
CA ARG A 104 6.01 -0.81 7.23
C ARG A 104 5.69 -0.71 8.73
N SER A 105 6.48 -1.38 9.56
CA SER A 105 6.33 -1.31 11.01
C SER A 105 6.61 0.10 11.56
N ASP A 106 7.58 0.81 10.98
CA ASP A 106 7.94 2.14 11.47
C ASP A 106 6.81 3.15 11.17
N LEU A 107 6.18 3.06 9.98
CA LEU A 107 5.00 3.87 9.68
C LEU A 107 3.82 3.52 10.61
N LEU A 108 3.60 2.23 10.87
CA LEU A 108 2.54 1.80 11.78
C LEU A 108 2.78 2.33 13.19
N THR A 109 4.00 2.25 13.72
CA THR A 109 4.38 2.79 15.04
C THR A 109 4.16 4.29 15.10
N ILE A 110 4.55 5.05 14.06
CA ILE A 110 4.33 6.50 14.00
C ILE A 110 2.83 6.84 14.08
N LEU A 111 1.99 6.11 13.34
CA LEU A 111 0.53 6.31 13.36
C LEU A 111 -0.08 5.88 14.70
N PHE A 112 0.38 4.78 15.27
CA PHE A 112 -0.08 4.27 16.56
C PHE A 112 0.17 5.28 17.70
N GLU A 113 1.39 5.78 17.80
CA GLU A 113 1.76 6.79 18.80
C GLU A 113 0.99 8.09 18.59
N ALA A 114 0.83 8.54 17.34
CA ALA A 114 0.02 9.71 17.04
C ALA A 114 -1.46 9.53 17.41
N CYS A 115 -2.01 8.31 17.26
CA CYS A 115 -3.35 7.99 17.75
C CYS A 115 -3.43 8.06 19.29
N GLN A 116 -2.41 7.56 20.01
CA GLN A 116 -2.35 7.68 21.46
C GLN A 116 -2.32 9.14 21.90
N ASP A 117 -1.48 9.97 21.29
CA ASP A 117 -1.36 11.39 21.56
C ASP A 117 -2.66 12.15 21.28
N ALA A 118 -3.43 11.71 20.27
CA ALA A 118 -4.74 12.25 19.92
C ALA A 118 -5.90 11.72 20.79
N GLY A 119 -5.62 10.85 21.78
CA GLY A 119 -6.61 10.30 22.69
C GLY A 119 -7.53 9.24 22.05
N VAL A 120 -7.08 8.55 21.02
CA VAL A 120 -7.79 7.41 20.41
C VAL A 120 -7.77 6.22 21.37
N ASP A 121 -8.92 5.59 21.57
CA ASP A 121 -9.06 4.37 22.37
C ASP A 121 -8.65 3.14 21.54
N LEU A 122 -7.46 2.62 21.77
CA LEU A 122 -6.83 1.52 21.05
C LEU A 122 -7.00 0.20 21.82
N VAL A 123 -7.82 -0.71 21.28
CA VAL A 123 -8.22 -1.95 21.95
C VAL A 123 -7.70 -3.16 21.17
N PRO A 124 -6.62 -3.80 21.63
CA PRO A 124 -6.15 -5.08 21.06
C PRO A 124 -7.03 -6.25 21.52
N ASP A 125 -6.79 -7.44 21.01
CA ASP A 125 -7.53 -8.69 21.29
C ASP A 125 -9.05 -8.57 21.11
N CYS A 126 -9.51 -7.66 20.25
CA CYS A 126 -10.92 -7.37 20.05
C CYS A 126 -11.29 -7.47 18.56
N ALA A 127 -11.69 -8.67 18.15
CA ALA A 127 -12.14 -8.92 16.77
C ALA A 127 -13.56 -8.41 16.56
N VAL A 128 -13.78 -7.59 15.53
CA VAL A 128 -15.12 -7.24 15.03
C VAL A 128 -15.55 -8.30 14.03
N THR A 129 -16.67 -8.95 14.29
CA THR A 129 -17.19 -10.03 13.43
C THR A 129 -18.37 -9.60 12.57
N ASP A 130 -19.15 -8.64 13.04
CA ASP A 130 -20.28 -8.06 12.33
C ASP A 130 -20.58 -6.63 12.80
N VAL A 131 -21.31 -5.88 12.00
CA VAL A 131 -21.84 -4.54 12.36
C VAL A 131 -23.30 -4.45 11.92
N THR A 132 -24.20 -4.24 12.86
CA THR A 132 -25.61 -3.97 12.58
C THR A 132 -25.85 -2.46 12.56
N VAL A 133 -26.44 -1.99 11.47
CA VAL A 133 -26.79 -0.57 11.30
C VAL A 133 -28.21 -0.31 11.77
N HIS A 134 -28.36 0.64 12.69
CA HIS A 134 -29.66 1.12 13.18
C HIS A 134 -29.87 2.58 12.75
N LEU A 135 -31.07 3.11 12.93
CA LEU A 135 -31.42 4.47 12.50
C LEU A 135 -30.49 5.53 13.11
N GLY A 136 -30.14 5.41 14.38
CA GLY A 136 -29.34 6.41 15.12
C GLY A 136 -27.93 5.98 15.50
N HIS A 137 -27.56 4.72 15.34
CA HIS A 137 -26.28 4.17 15.78
C HIS A 137 -25.92 2.89 15.02
N VAL A 138 -24.72 2.40 15.26
CA VAL A 138 -24.29 1.05 14.89
C VAL A 138 -24.04 0.22 16.13
N GLU A 139 -24.24 -1.11 16.01
CA GLU A 139 -23.82 -2.08 16.99
C GLU A 139 -22.81 -3.04 16.35
N ALA A 140 -21.58 -3.02 16.83
CA ALA A 140 -20.50 -3.91 16.41
C ALA A 140 -20.50 -5.15 17.30
N ALA A 141 -20.68 -6.33 16.71
CA ALA A 141 -20.47 -7.61 17.37
C ALA A 141 -18.96 -7.87 17.48
N THR A 142 -18.45 -8.02 18.69
CA THR A 142 -17.03 -8.23 18.93
C THR A 142 -16.76 -9.43 19.82
N SER A 143 -15.51 -9.93 19.82
CA SER A 143 -15.08 -11.00 20.72
C SER A 143 -15.21 -10.64 22.21
N ALA A 144 -15.27 -9.34 22.54
CA ALA A 144 -15.43 -8.81 23.91
C ALA A 144 -16.89 -8.40 24.24
N GLY A 145 -17.86 -8.77 23.39
CA GLY A 145 -19.25 -8.38 23.52
C GLY A 145 -19.64 -7.22 22.58
N PRO A 146 -20.95 -6.88 22.52
CA PRO A 146 -21.41 -5.84 21.60
C PRO A 146 -20.96 -4.45 22.03
N GLN A 147 -20.61 -3.62 21.05
CA GLN A 147 -20.19 -2.24 21.25
C GLN A 147 -21.00 -1.29 20.36
N ARG A 148 -21.34 -0.09 20.87
CA ARG A 148 -22.17 0.89 20.17
C ARG A 148 -21.41 2.18 19.88
N ALA A 149 -21.67 2.72 18.68
CA ALA A 149 -21.16 4.02 18.25
C ALA A 149 -22.16 4.72 17.30
N ALA A 150 -21.93 6.00 17.00
CA ALA A 150 -22.73 6.70 16.01
C ALA A 150 -22.44 6.21 14.59
N ALA A 151 -21.22 5.72 14.30
CA ALA A 151 -20.84 5.14 13.02
C ALA A 151 -19.76 4.07 13.18
N ALA A 152 -19.51 3.28 12.13
CA ALA A 152 -18.41 2.33 12.04
C ALA A 152 -17.67 2.45 10.71
N VAL A 153 -16.35 2.23 10.77
CA VAL A 153 -15.46 2.18 9.61
C VAL A 153 -14.75 0.83 9.58
N ALA A 154 -14.94 0.07 8.53
CA ALA A 154 -14.31 -1.22 8.32
C ALA A 154 -12.95 -1.04 7.62
N ALA A 155 -11.86 -1.28 8.34
CA ALA A 155 -10.47 -1.27 7.91
C ALA A 155 -9.82 -2.65 8.09
N ASP A 156 -10.60 -3.72 7.98
CA ASP A 156 -10.27 -5.11 8.28
C ASP A 156 -9.56 -5.86 7.11
N GLY A 157 -9.10 -5.09 6.11
CA GLY A 157 -8.14 -5.53 5.11
C GLY A 157 -8.72 -6.34 3.94
N LEU A 158 -7.85 -6.91 3.11
CA LEU A 158 -8.18 -7.67 1.90
C LEU A 158 -9.25 -8.75 2.11
N ARG A 159 -9.21 -9.44 3.27
CA ARG A 159 -10.14 -10.52 3.64
C ARG A 159 -11.25 -10.03 4.55
N SER A 160 -11.63 -8.78 4.42
CA SER A 160 -12.65 -8.12 5.21
C SER A 160 -13.92 -8.98 5.38
N ALA A 161 -14.30 -9.24 6.63
CA ALA A 161 -15.57 -9.87 6.94
C ALA A 161 -16.73 -8.90 6.70
N LEU A 162 -16.52 -7.62 7.00
CA LEU A 162 -17.54 -6.59 6.88
C LEU A 162 -17.84 -6.21 5.41
N ARG A 163 -16.89 -6.40 4.49
CA ARG A 163 -17.12 -6.24 3.04
C ARG A 163 -18.25 -7.12 2.52
N ARG A 164 -18.49 -8.30 3.12
CA ARG A 164 -19.54 -9.21 2.70
C ARG A 164 -20.95 -8.62 2.80
N LYS A 165 -21.15 -7.56 3.58
CA LYS A 165 -22.39 -6.79 3.61
C LYS A 165 -22.63 -5.97 2.33
N PHE A 166 -21.61 -5.73 1.55
CA PHE A 166 -21.63 -4.89 0.37
C PHE A 166 -21.49 -5.69 -0.94
N SER A 167 -20.72 -6.76 -0.90
CA SER A 167 -20.41 -7.59 -2.06
C SER A 167 -20.11 -9.04 -1.64
N ALA A 168 -20.53 -9.98 -2.47
CA ALA A 168 -20.17 -11.39 -2.35
C ALA A 168 -18.87 -11.74 -3.10
N ASP A 169 -18.14 -10.75 -3.60
CA ASP A 169 -16.88 -10.96 -4.31
C ASP A 169 -15.80 -11.57 -3.38
N GLU A 170 -14.95 -12.41 -3.95
CA GLU A 170 -13.80 -12.96 -3.23
C GLU A 170 -12.49 -12.38 -3.78
N PRO A 171 -11.38 -12.41 -2.99
CA PRO A 171 -10.07 -12.01 -3.48
C PRO A 171 -9.65 -12.81 -4.72
N ILE A 172 -9.19 -12.10 -5.75
CA ILE A 172 -8.72 -12.68 -6.99
C ILE A 172 -7.21 -12.88 -6.91
N CYS A 173 -6.75 -14.13 -7.07
CA CYS A 173 -5.34 -14.41 -7.20
C CYS A 173 -4.85 -13.98 -8.58
N SER A 174 -3.79 -13.18 -8.62
CA SER A 174 -3.20 -12.70 -9.88
C SER A 174 -2.35 -13.77 -10.59
N GLY A 175 -2.07 -14.91 -9.96
CA GLY A 175 -1.12 -15.90 -10.44
C GLY A 175 0.35 -15.49 -10.29
N PHE A 176 0.60 -14.36 -9.66
CA PHE A 176 1.94 -13.91 -9.27
C PHE A 176 2.21 -14.16 -7.79
N VAL A 177 3.47 -14.40 -7.48
CA VAL A 177 3.95 -14.59 -6.11
C VAL A 177 5.13 -13.67 -5.83
N ALA A 178 5.14 -13.06 -4.66
CA ALA A 178 6.22 -12.23 -4.17
C ALA A 178 7.09 -12.98 -3.17
N TYR A 179 8.39 -12.81 -3.27
CA TYR A 179 9.38 -13.07 -2.22
C TYR A 179 9.93 -11.74 -1.74
N ARG A 180 10.25 -11.65 -0.47
CA ARG A 180 10.71 -10.43 0.16
C ARG A 180 11.94 -10.69 1.00
N GLY A 181 12.73 -9.66 1.23
CA GLY A 181 13.84 -9.65 2.17
C GLY A 181 14.17 -8.23 2.59
N ALA A 182 14.52 -8.07 3.85
CA ALA A 182 15.00 -6.82 4.42
C ALA A 182 16.18 -7.17 5.32
N PHE A 183 17.39 -6.84 4.89
CA PHE A 183 18.62 -7.23 5.55
C PHE A 183 19.47 -6.01 5.87
N PRO A 184 20.25 -6.03 6.98
CA PRO A 184 21.26 -5.01 7.23
C PRO A 184 22.17 -4.81 6.02
N VAL A 185 22.45 -3.55 5.66
CA VAL A 185 23.27 -3.22 4.48
C VAL A 185 24.63 -3.92 4.52
N GLY A 186 25.30 -3.99 5.68
CA GLY A 186 26.57 -4.70 5.81
C GLY A 186 26.53 -6.21 5.49
N GLN A 187 25.35 -6.82 5.41
CA GLN A 187 25.20 -8.22 4.96
C GLN A 187 25.01 -8.35 3.45
N VAL A 188 24.65 -7.27 2.77
CA VAL A 188 24.32 -7.26 1.33
C VAL A 188 25.20 -6.30 0.52
N ASP A 189 26.12 -5.57 1.14
CA ASP A 189 26.95 -4.51 0.52
C ASP A 189 27.67 -4.99 -0.74
N ARG A 190 28.21 -6.22 -0.73
CA ARG A 190 28.89 -6.83 -1.90
C ARG A 190 27.96 -7.15 -3.07
N GLN A 191 26.64 -7.04 -2.85
CA GLN A 191 25.62 -7.30 -3.88
C GLN A 191 25.11 -5.99 -4.49
N LEU A 192 25.42 -4.84 -3.86
CA LEU A 192 24.91 -3.55 -4.24
C LEU A 192 25.77 -2.91 -5.35
N GLU A 193 25.11 -2.24 -6.27
CA GLU A 193 25.76 -1.35 -7.22
C GLU A 193 25.94 0.05 -6.62
N SER A 194 26.86 0.82 -7.18
CA SER A 194 27.07 2.20 -6.75
C SER A 194 25.77 3.02 -6.88
N GLY A 195 25.38 3.73 -5.83
CA GLY A 195 24.19 4.58 -5.79
C GLY A 195 22.88 3.87 -5.39
N GLN A 196 22.84 2.56 -5.30
CA GLN A 196 21.60 1.82 -4.93
C GLN A 196 21.04 2.18 -3.53
N LEU A 197 21.86 2.68 -2.63
CA LEU A 197 21.41 3.16 -1.31
C LEU A 197 20.72 4.53 -1.34
N GLU A 198 20.66 5.15 -2.51
CA GLU A 198 20.03 6.46 -2.71
C GLU A 198 18.86 6.40 -3.70
N GLU A 199 18.49 5.20 -4.16
CA GLU A 199 17.53 5.01 -5.23
C GLU A 199 16.45 3.96 -4.88
N VAL A 200 15.32 4.10 -5.55
CA VAL A 200 14.39 2.98 -5.74
C VAL A 200 14.68 2.40 -7.13
N VAL A 201 15.12 1.16 -7.20
CA VAL A 201 15.43 0.49 -8.47
C VAL A 201 14.39 -0.59 -8.74
N VAL A 202 13.81 -0.56 -9.94
CA VAL A 202 12.80 -1.51 -10.41
C VAL A 202 13.30 -2.18 -11.68
N TYR A 203 13.63 -3.45 -11.61
CA TYR A 203 13.95 -4.29 -12.77
C TYR A 203 12.67 -4.95 -13.27
N ILE A 204 12.29 -4.69 -14.52
CA ILE A 204 11.08 -5.21 -15.15
C ILE A 204 11.42 -6.11 -16.34
N GLY A 205 10.74 -7.25 -16.47
CA GLY A 205 11.04 -8.23 -17.52
C GLY A 205 9.94 -9.27 -17.70
N PRO A 206 10.11 -10.20 -18.64
CA PRO A 206 9.08 -11.18 -18.97
C PRO A 206 8.61 -11.97 -17.75
N GLY A 207 7.34 -11.79 -17.38
CA GLY A 207 6.71 -12.49 -16.28
C GLY A 207 7.30 -12.24 -14.89
N ARG A 208 8.23 -11.28 -14.71
CA ARG A 208 8.93 -11.02 -13.45
C ARG A 208 9.38 -9.58 -13.26
N HIS A 209 9.57 -9.20 -12.01
CA HIS A 209 10.23 -7.94 -11.65
C HIS A 209 10.94 -8.05 -10.30
N LEU A 210 11.93 -7.19 -10.08
CA LEU A 210 12.64 -7.04 -8.82
C LEU A 210 12.60 -5.57 -8.41
N VAL A 211 12.25 -5.29 -7.16
CA VAL A 211 12.26 -3.92 -6.60
C VAL A 211 13.22 -3.87 -5.43
N GLN A 212 14.10 -2.88 -5.43
CA GLN A 212 15.11 -2.71 -4.39
C GLN A 212 15.19 -1.25 -3.95
N TYR A 213 15.31 -1.02 -2.64
CA TYR A 213 15.50 0.31 -2.06
C TYR A 213 15.98 0.24 -0.61
N PRO A 214 16.68 1.27 -0.12
CA PRO A 214 17.11 1.35 1.27
C PRO A 214 15.94 1.68 2.20
N LEU A 215 16.06 1.30 3.48
CA LEU A 215 15.14 1.59 4.57
C LEU A 215 15.93 2.03 5.80
N ARG A 216 15.24 2.62 6.81
CA ARG A 216 15.82 2.99 8.10
C ARG A 216 17.13 3.75 7.94
N ARG A 217 17.07 4.92 7.30
CA ARG A 217 18.24 5.79 7.04
C ARG A 217 19.34 5.10 6.22
N GLY A 218 19.03 4.05 5.46
CA GLY A 218 20.00 3.29 4.69
C GLY A 218 20.67 2.14 5.47
N GLU A 219 20.22 1.83 6.67
CA GLU A 219 20.75 0.71 7.47
C GLU A 219 20.27 -0.65 6.99
N ILE A 220 19.08 -0.70 6.39
CA ILE A 220 18.44 -1.92 5.88
C ILE A 220 18.25 -1.78 4.36
N PHE A 221 18.51 -2.85 3.63
CA PHE A 221 18.23 -2.94 2.21
C PHE A 221 17.05 -3.89 1.97
N ASN A 222 16.02 -3.37 1.32
CA ASN A 222 14.79 -4.09 1.02
C ASN A 222 14.84 -4.61 -0.42
N THR A 223 14.50 -5.88 -0.59
CA THR A 223 14.37 -6.53 -1.89
C THR A 223 13.03 -7.23 -1.99
N VAL A 224 12.31 -7.03 -3.09
CA VAL A 224 11.06 -7.70 -3.42
C VAL A 224 11.18 -8.28 -4.82
N ALA A 225 11.13 -9.61 -4.93
CA ALA A 225 11.09 -10.32 -6.20
C ALA A 225 9.67 -10.85 -6.44
N VAL A 226 9.15 -10.63 -7.65
CA VAL A 226 7.81 -11.08 -8.04
C VAL A 226 7.90 -11.79 -9.39
N PHE A 227 7.22 -12.93 -9.49
CA PHE A 227 7.14 -13.66 -10.74
C PHE A 227 5.77 -14.33 -10.94
N ALA A 228 5.41 -14.56 -12.20
CA ALA A 228 4.25 -15.36 -12.58
C ALA A 228 4.56 -16.84 -12.39
N SER A 229 3.73 -17.56 -11.64
CA SER A 229 3.90 -18.99 -11.40
C SER A 229 3.37 -19.82 -12.57
N PRO A 230 4.20 -20.62 -13.26
CA PRO A 230 3.74 -21.58 -14.24
C PRO A 230 2.88 -22.69 -13.62
N ALA A 231 3.19 -23.17 -12.41
CA ALA A 231 2.42 -24.18 -11.72
C ALA A 231 1.00 -23.70 -11.40
N TYR A 232 0.84 -22.44 -10.97
CA TYR A 232 -0.49 -21.84 -10.81
C TYR A 232 -1.31 -21.87 -12.11
N ARG A 233 -0.68 -21.52 -13.26
CA ARG A 233 -1.36 -21.52 -14.57
C ARG A 233 -1.79 -22.92 -14.99
N ARG A 234 -1.07 -23.98 -14.58
CA ARG A 234 -1.45 -25.37 -14.80
C ARG A 234 -2.48 -25.89 -13.81
N GLY A 235 -2.87 -25.10 -12.80
CA GLY A 235 -3.85 -25.48 -11.79
C GLY A 235 -3.28 -26.41 -10.70
N GLU A 236 -1.96 -26.41 -10.51
CA GLU A 236 -1.31 -27.23 -9.49
C GLU A 236 -1.64 -26.73 -8.08
N ALA A 237 -1.82 -27.64 -7.13
CA ALA A 237 -2.15 -27.28 -5.75
C ALA A 237 -0.99 -26.57 -5.04
N GLU A 238 0.25 -27.01 -5.30
CA GLU A 238 1.47 -26.38 -4.78
C GLU A 238 2.15 -25.58 -5.89
N TRP A 239 2.35 -24.29 -5.65
CA TRP A 239 2.91 -23.36 -6.62
C TRP A 239 3.66 -22.19 -5.96
N GLY A 240 4.47 -21.50 -6.74
CA GLY A 240 5.22 -20.33 -6.30
C GLY A 240 6.35 -20.68 -5.33
N GLY A 241 6.88 -21.90 -5.38
CA GLY A 241 7.99 -22.35 -4.54
C GLY A 241 9.34 -21.73 -4.89
N PRO A 242 10.39 -21.96 -4.05
CA PRO A 242 11.72 -21.43 -4.29
C PRO A 242 12.36 -21.88 -5.60
N ASP A 243 12.04 -23.08 -6.07
CA ASP A 243 12.55 -23.59 -7.35
C ASP A 243 11.94 -22.84 -8.53
N GLU A 244 10.63 -22.53 -8.49
CA GLU A 244 10.00 -21.68 -9.48
C GLU A 244 10.55 -20.24 -9.46
N LEU A 245 10.92 -19.71 -8.28
CA LEU A 245 11.60 -18.43 -8.18
C LEU A 245 12.92 -18.45 -8.94
N ASP A 246 13.78 -19.46 -8.69
CA ASP A 246 15.08 -19.55 -9.33
C ASP A 246 14.96 -19.73 -10.86
N GLU A 247 14.03 -20.58 -11.30
CA GLU A 247 13.74 -20.78 -12.72
C GLU A 247 13.23 -19.48 -13.38
N ALA A 248 12.26 -18.79 -12.75
CA ALA A 248 11.68 -17.57 -13.28
C ALA A 248 12.73 -16.47 -13.49
N PHE A 249 13.75 -16.39 -12.62
CA PHE A 249 14.81 -15.38 -12.70
C PHE A 249 16.09 -15.85 -13.38
N GLY A 250 16.19 -17.09 -13.83
CA GLY A 250 17.38 -17.69 -14.43
C GLY A 250 17.88 -16.98 -15.69
N GLY A 251 17.02 -16.30 -16.46
CA GLY A 251 17.39 -15.51 -17.63
C GLY A 251 17.51 -14.00 -17.34
N SER A 252 17.76 -13.60 -16.10
CA SER A 252 17.90 -12.19 -15.71
C SER A 252 19.38 -11.74 -15.71
N CYS A 253 19.60 -10.43 -15.76
CA CYS A 253 20.94 -9.86 -15.63
C CYS A 253 21.57 -10.18 -14.26
N GLU A 254 22.89 -10.06 -14.18
CA GLU A 254 23.65 -10.41 -12.99
C GLU A 254 23.20 -9.66 -11.73
N ALA A 255 22.87 -8.38 -11.84
CA ALA A 255 22.40 -7.57 -10.73
C ALA A 255 21.09 -8.12 -10.11
N VAL A 256 20.16 -8.57 -10.95
CA VAL A 256 18.91 -9.21 -10.52
C VAL A 256 19.21 -10.54 -9.83
N VAL A 257 20.01 -11.41 -10.44
CA VAL A 257 20.36 -12.71 -9.87
C VAL A 257 21.08 -12.57 -8.52
N ARG A 258 21.99 -11.57 -8.40
CA ARG A 258 22.61 -11.25 -7.10
C ARG A 258 21.57 -10.80 -6.07
N GLY A 259 20.60 -9.98 -6.46
CA GLY A 259 19.55 -9.47 -5.58
C GLY A 259 18.67 -10.57 -4.97
N LEU A 260 18.50 -11.72 -5.64
CA LEU A 260 17.74 -12.85 -5.09
C LEU A 260 18.36 -13.45 -3.82
N ARG A 261 19.65 -13.25 -3.59
CA ARG A 261 20.34 -13.71 -2.38
C ARG A 261 19.88 -12.99 -1.13
N SER A 262 19.25 -11.82 -1.29
CA SER A 262 18.70 -10.99 -0.23
C SER A 262 17.20 -11.21 -0.06
N LEU A 263 16.72 -12.44 -0.19
CA LEU A 263 15.32 -12.83 -0.01
C LEU A 263 15.17 -13.87 1.10
N TRP A 264 14.10 -13.74 1.88
CA TRP A 264 13.63 -14.81 2.76
C TRP A 264 12.99 -15.91 1.90
N ARG A 265 13.57 -17.11 1.92
CA ARG A 265 13.12 -18.21 1.06
C ARG A 265 12.11 -19.15 1.74
N ASP A 266 11.92 -18.98 3.03
CA ASP A 266 10.97 -19.74 3.86
C ASP A 266 9.54 -19.22 3.76
N ARG A 267 9.34 -18.05 3.15
CA ARG A 267 8.03 -17.39 3.03
C ARG A 267 7.78 -16.88 1.62
N ARG A 268 6.56 -17.10 1.15
CA ARG A 268 6.06 -16.54 -0.11
C ARG A 268 4.72 -15.83 0.11
N TRP A 269 4.45 -14.83 -0.71
CA TRP A 269 3.23 -14.06 -0.65
C TRP A 269 2.52 -14.10 -2.01
N PRO A 270 1.53 -15.01 -2.21
CA PRO A 270 0.65 -14.94 -3.37
C PRO A 270 -0.04 -13.58 -3.44
N MET A 271 -0.08 -12.99 -4.62
CA MET A 271 -0.62 -11.64 -4.81
C MET A 271 -2.10 -11.70 -5.12
N PHE A 272 -2.88 -11.04 -4.29
CA PHE A 272 -4.33 -10.92 -4.43
C PHE A 272 -4.75 -9.47 -4.51
N ASP A 273 -5.81 -9.23 -5.25
CA ASP A 273 -6.59 -8.00 -5.20
C ASP A 273 -8.08 -8.31 -5.32
N ARG A 274 -8.90 -7.28 -5.54
CA ARG A 274 -10.33 -7.41 -5.87
C ARG A 274 -10.66 -6.44 -6.99
N LEU A 275 -11.74 -6.69 -7.71
CA LEU A 275 -12.27 -5.73 -8.67
C LEU A 275 -12.82 -4.50 -7.93
N PRO A 276 -12.77 -3.33 -8.59
CA PRO A 276 -13.41 -2.13 -8.06
C PRO A 276 -14.90 -2.37 -7.77
N MET A 277 -15.38 -1.81 -6.67
CA MET A 277 -16.79 -1.83 -6.31
C MET A 277 -17.28 -0.41 -6.04
N ASN A 278 -18.55 -0.14 -6.34
CA ASN A 278 -19.12 1.21 -6.22
C ASN A 278 -19.87 1.43 -4.88
N ARG A 279 -20.25 0.36 -4.19
CA ARG A 279 -20.99 0.44 -2.94
C ARG A 279 -20.05 0.24 -1.75
N TRP A 280 -19.71 1.31 -1.05
CA TRP A 280 -18.80 1.33 0.11
C TRP A 280 -19.50 1.64 1.42
N VAL A 281 -20.75 2.09 1.35
CA VAL A 281 -21.48 2.61 2.50
C VAL A 281 -22.84 1.94 2.62
N ASP A 282 -23.22 1.67 3.85
CA ASP A 282 -24.54 1.24 4.25
C ASP A 282 -24.96 2.04 5.49
N GLY A 283 -25.68 3.15 5.26
CA GLY A 283 -26.10 4.07 6.30
C GLY A 283 -24.93 4.63 7.12
N ARG A 284 -24.65 4.02 8.27
CA ARG A 284 -23.61 4.43 9.23
C ARG A 284 -22.38 3.54 9.25
N LEU A 285 -22.23 2.63 8.30
CA LEU A 285 -21.08 1.77 8.10
C LEU A 285 -20.40 2.11 6.76
N ALA A 286 -19.08 2.33 6.77
CA ALA A 286 -18.26 2.50 5.56
C ALA A 286 -17.07 1.55 5.54
N LEU A 287 -16.61 1.22 4.33
CA LEU A 287 -15.34 0.53 4.08
C LEU A 287 -14.23 1.54 3.78
N THR A 288 -12.97 1.19 4.10
CA THR A 288 -11.77 1.96 3.81
C THR A 288 -10.56 1.08 3.51
N GLY A 289 -9.57 1.61 2.82
CA GLY A 289 -8.33 0.90 2.53
C GLY A 289 -8.56 -0.43 1.81
N ASP A 290 -7.80 -1.46 2.18
CA ASP A 290 -7.90 -2.77 1.54
C ASP A 290 -9.24 -3.50 1.77
N ALA A 291 -10.08 -3.07 2.71
CA ALA A 291 -11.44 -3.56 2.82
C ALA A 291 -12.32 -3.05 1.67
N ALA A 292 -12.07 -1.83 1.20
CA ALA A 292 -12.79 -1.21 0.09
C ALA A 292 -12.14 -1.49 -1.27
N HIS A 293 -10.83 -1.26 -1.40
CA HIS A 293 -10.11 -1.19 -2.67
C HIS A 293 -8.72 -1.87 -2.63
N PRO A 294 -8.62 -3.15 -2.25
CA PRO A 294 -7.34 -3.85 -2.28
C PRO A 294 -6.80 -3.85 -3.70
N MET A 295 -5.51 -3.60 -3.87
CA MET A 295 -4.87 -3.42 -5.17
C MET A 295 -3.54 -4.14 -5.26
N LEU A 296 -3.13 -4.49 -6.47
CA LEU A 296 -1.80 -5.01 -6.74
C LEU A 296 -0.75 -3.90 -6.51
N GLN A 297 0.44 -4.30 -6.11
CA GLN A 297 1.50 -3.40 -5.60
C GLN A 297 2.19 -2.51 -6.64
N TYR A 298 1.89 -2.65 -7.93
CA TYR A 298 2.67 -2.08 -9.04
C TYR A 298 2.76 -0.54 -9.06
N LEU A 299 1.81 0.16 -8.48
CA LEU A 299 1.86 1.61 -8.31
C LEU A 299 2.30 2.06 -6.91
N ALA A 300 2.60 1.12 -6.00
CA ALA A 300 2.94 1.40 -4.61
C ALA A 300 1.89 2.29 -3.88
N GLN A 301 0.60 2.12 -4.17
CA GLN A 301 -0.44 3.04 -3.72
C GLN A 301 -1.33 2.53 -2.58
N GLY A 302 -1.26 1.27 -2.16
CA GLY A 302 -2.19 0.75 -1.15
C GLY A 302 -2.24 1.59 0.13
N ALA A 303 -1.09 1.82 0.78
CA ALA A 303 -1.02 2.66 1.97
C ALA A 303 -1.32 4.15 1.68
N CYS A 304 -0.87 4.65 0.51
CA CYS A 304 -1.13 6.03 0.11
C CYS A 304 -2.64 6.29 -0.06
N GLN A 305 -3.37 5.39 -0.69
CA GLN A 305 -4.81 5.52 -0.87
C GLN A 305 -5.58 5.38 0.44
N ALA A 306 -5.13 4.52 1.37
CA ALA A 306 -5.72 4.41 2.70
C ALA A 306 -5.55 5.70 3.53
N ILE A 307 -4.42 6.41 3.38
CA ILE A 307 -4.19 7.72 4.00
C ILE A 307 -5.05 8.82 3.34
N GLU A 308 -5.20 8.78 2.01
CA GLU A 308 -6.15 9.67 1.32
C GLU A 308 -7.60 9.42 1.76
N ASP A 309 -7.99 8.16 1.97
CA ASP A 309 -9.31 7.80 2.48
C ASP A 309 -9.55 8.45 3.85
N ALA A 310 -8.58 8.32 4.75
CA ALA A 310 -8.66 8.86 6.10
C ALA A 310 -8.86 10.38 6.10
N GLN A 311 -8.07 11.09 5.30
CA GLN A 311 -8.21 12.54 5.16
C GLN A 311 -9.55 12.93 4.51
N GLY A 312 -9.97 12.19 3.48
CA GLY A 312 -11.24 12.43 2.80
C GLY A 312 -12.44 12.20 3.70
N LEU A 313 -12.43 11.12 4.47
CA LEU A 313 -13.49 10.79 5.42
C LEU A 313 -13.58 11.85 6.52
N ALA A 314 -12.47 12.22 7.14
CA ALA A 314 -12.45 13.23 8.20
C ALA A 314 -12.99 14.58 7.71
N ALA A 315 -12.60 15.00 6.50
CA ALA A 315 -13.09 16.25 5.90
C ALA A 315 -14.62 16.25 5.67
N GLU A 316 -15.20 15.14 5.26
CA GLU A 316 -16.65 15.03 5.05
C GLU A 316 -17.42 14.92 6.39
N VAL A 317 -16.84 14.27 7.40
CA VAL A 317 -17.41 14.23 8.76
C VAL A 317 -17.45 15.61 9.39
N GLU A 318 -16.39 16.41 9.24
CA GLU A 318 -16.34 17.79 9.72
C GLU A 318 -17.41 18.65 9.06
N LYS A 319 -17.56 18.57 7.74
CA LYS A 319 -18.59 19.32 6.97
C LYS A 319 -20.02 18.93 7.37
N ALA A 320 -20.25 17.65 7.62
CA ALA A 320 -21.58 17.11 7.91
C ALA A 320 -22.06 17.35 9.35
N ARG A 321 -21.21 17.84 10.25
CA ARG A 321 -21.57 18.27 11.62
C ARG A 321 -22.42 17.25 12.39
N GLY A 322 -22.05 15.97 12.33
CA GLY A 322 -22.75 14.87 13.05
C GLY A 322 -23.73 14.08 12.21
N ASP A 323 -24.01 14.46 10.96
CA ASP A 323 -24.78 13.64 10.01
C ASP A 323 -23.85 12.58 9.38
N TRP A 324 -23.61 11.49 10.11
CA TRP A 324 -22.75 10.41 9.66
C TRP A 324 -23.19 9.77 8.34
N PRO A 325 -24.48 9.46 8.10
CA PRO A 325 -24.92 8.93 6.81
C PRO A 325 -24.55 9.83 5.62
N ALA A 326 -24.77 11.13 5.74
CA ALA A 326 -24.39 12.08 4.68
C ALA A 326 -22.87 12.18 4.48
N ALA A 327 -22.10 12.21 5.57
CA ALA A 327 -20.64 12.22 5.53
C ALA A 327 -20.07 10.98 4.82
N LEU A 328 -20.53 9.77 5.21
CA LEU A 328 -20.07 8.52 4.65
C LEU A 328 -20.45 8.37 3.17
N ALA A 329 -21.68 8.77 2.81
CA ALA A 329 -22.12 8.75 1.41
C ALA A 329 -21.20 9.65 0.54
N ARG A 330 -20.93 10.88 1.02
CA ARG A 330 -20.08 11.82 0.30
C ARG A 330 -18.63 11.36 0.19
N TYR A 331 -18.10 10.76 1.26
CA TYR A 331 -16.79 10.10 1.24
C TYR A 331 -16.70 9.05 0.13
N ALA A 332 -17.68 8.16 0.04
CA ALA A 332 -17.69 7.12 -0.98
C ALA A 332 -17.79 7.68 -2.41
N GLU A 333 -18.62 8.71 -2.63
CA GLU A 333 -18.75 9.39 -3.92
C GLU A 333 -17.41 9.98 -4.42
N ILE A 334 -16.61 10.53 -3.51
CA ILE A 334 -15.32 11.14 -3.83
C ILE A 334 -14.24 10.06 -4.02
N ARG A 335 -14.18 9.08 -3.13
CA ARG A 335 -13.05 8.15 -3.07
C ARG A 335 -13.18 6.97 -4.04
N SER A 336 -14.39 6.42 -4.22
CA SER A 336 -14.59 5.23 -5.06
C SER A 336 -14.11 5.41 -6.51
N PRO A 337 -14.42 6.49 -7.25
CA PRO A 337 -13.91 6.65 -8.61
C PRO A 337 -12.38 6.76 -8.67
N ARG A 338 -11.76 7.46 -7.70
CA ARG A 338 -10.32 7.64 -7.65
C ARG A 338 -9.59 6.31 -7.41
N THR A 339 -10.00 5.58 -6.38
CA THR A 339 -9.36 4.29 -6.04
C THR A 339 -9.62 3.22 -7.10
N SER A 340 -10.81 3.22 -7.74
CA SER A 340 -11.11 2.36 -8.88
C SER A 340 -10.13 2.60 -10.05
N ARG A 341 -9.82 3.87 -10.34
CA ARG A 341 -8.80 4.21 -11.34
C ARG A 341 -7.43 3.69 -10.94
N VAL A 342 -7.03 3.85 -9.68
CA VAL A 342 -5.74 3.35 -9.18
C VAL A 342 -5.66 1.82 -9.26
N GLN A 343 -6.70 1.09 -8.82
CA GLN A 343 -6.76 -0.37 -8.90
C GLN A 343 -6.60 -0.88 -10.33
N GLN A 344 -7.38 -0.32 -11.28
CA GLN A 344 -7.33 -0.72 -12.69
C GLN A 344 -5.97 -0.38 -13.32
N THR A 345 -5.45 0.83 -13.04
CA THR A 345 -4.13 1.22 -13.55
C THR A 345 -3.02 0.35 -12.97
N ALA A 346 -3.10 -0.05 -11.71
CA ALA A 346 -2.13 -0.96 -11.10
C ALA A 346 -2.08 -2.31 -11.84
N ARG A 347 -3.22 -2.87 -12.22
CA ARG A 347 -3.28 -4.11 -13.02
C ARG A 347 -2.60 -3.94 -14.38
N LEU A 348 -3.02 -2.92 -15.16
CA LEU A 348 -2.44 -2.63 -16.47
C LEU A 348 -0.94 -2.34 -16.40
N TRP A 349 -0.49 -1.66 -15.33
CA TRP A 349 0.91 -1.35 -15.12
C TRP A 349 1.71 -2.63 -14.87
N GLY A 350 1.17 -3.58 -14.12
CA GLY A 350 1.76 -4.90 -13.92
C GLY A 350 1.86 -5.70 -15.22
N GLU A 351 0.83 -5.68 -16.05
CA GLU A 351 0.85 -6.32 -17.38
C GLU A 351 1.95 -5.73 -18.25
N MET A 352 2.06 -4.39 -18.29
CA MET A 352 3.10 -3.68 -19.05
C MET A 352 4.52 -4.03 -18.56
N TRP A 353 4.72 -4.21 -17.26
CA TRP A 353 6.04 -4.59 -16.73
C TRP A 353 6.49 -5.97 -17.19
N HIS A 354 5.53 -6.88 -17.39
CA HIS A 354 5.78 -8.31 -17.58
C HIS A 354 5.69 -8.80 -19.04
N VAL A 355 5.54 -7.88 -20.00
CA VAL A 355 5.50 -8.23 -21.42
C VAL A 355 6.82 -8.86 -21.89
N ASP A 356 6.73 -9.72 -22.91
CA ASP A 356 7.84 -10.45 -23.52
C ASP A 356 7.96 -10.15 -25.02
N GLY A 357 9.00 -10.69 -25.64
CA GLY A 357 9.24 -10.63 -27.09
C GLY A 357 9.24 -9.19 -27.64
N VAL A 358 8.54 -8.97 -28.75
CA VAL A 358 8.44 -7.66 -29.41
C VAL A 358 7.79 -6.62 -28.49
N SER A 359 6.78 -7.00 -27.71
CA SER A 359 6.12 -6.09 -26.77
C SER A 359 7.09 -5.55 -25.69
N ARG A 360 8.05 -6.37 -25.23
CA ARG A 360 9.12 -5.91 -24.32
C ARG A 360 9.99 -4.86 -24.99
N LEU A 361 10.40 -5.08 -26.25
CA LEU A 361 11.23 -4.12 -26.99
C LEU A 361 10.49 -2.78 -27.17
N MET A 362 9.23 -2.84 -27.56
CA MET A 362 8.40 -1.64 -27.71
C MET A 362 8.22 -0.90 -26.35
N ARG A 363 7.94 -1.61 -25.28
CA ARG A 363 7.86 -1.02 -23.92
C ARG A 363 9.17 -0.33 -23.55
N ASN A 364 10.31 -0.98 -23.79
CA ASN A 364 11.61 -0.42 -23.48
C ASN A 364 11.85 0.89 -24.22
N GLU A 365 11.52 0.97 -25.51
CA GLU A 365 11.64 2.20 -26.30
C GLU A 365 10.70 3.31 -25.79
N LEU A 366 9.45 2.98 -25.41
CA LEU A 366 8.53 3.95 -24.80
C LEU A 366 9.06 4.52 -23.48
N PHE A 367 9.72 3.70 -22.66
CA PHE A 367 10.32 4.14 -21.41
C PHE A 367 11.55 5.03 -21.67
N ARG A 368 12.42 4.66 -22.62
CA ARG A 368 13.61 5.45 -22.98
C ARG A 368 13.28 6.79 -23.64
N ALA A 369 12.18 6.85 -24.38
CA ALA A 369 11.72 8.08 -25.03
C ALA A 369 11.13 9.11 -24.03
N ARG A 370 10.95 8.74 -22.75
CA ARG A 370 10.44 9.65 -21.73
C ARG A 370 11.56 10.62 -21.31
N GLU A 371 11.24 11.91 -21.22
CA GLU A 371 12.11 12.88 -20.56
C GLU A 371 12.09 12.69 -19.04
N ASP A 372 13.25 12.66 -18.40
CA ASP A 372 13.37 12.35 -16.97
C ASP A 372 12.57 13.32 -16.10
N THR A 373 12.45 14.58 -16.47
CA THR A 373 11.71 15.63 -15.74
C THR A 373 10.25 15.78 -16.18
N ASP A 374 9.75 14.94 -17.10
CA ASP A 374 8.33 14.91 -17.40
C ASP A 374 7.56 14.12 -16.34
N PHE A 375 7.04 14.87 -15.37
CA PHE A 375 6.20 14.31 -14.30
C PHE A 375 4.70 14.27 -14.64
N SER A 376 4.28 14.84 -15.78
CA SER A 376 2.87 15.03 -16.11
C SER A 376 2.04 13.74 -16.08
N ARG A 377 2.68 12.61 -16.43
CA ARG A 377 2.03 11.29 -16.42
C ARG A 377 1.68 10.78 -15.01
N ALA A 378 2.29 11.36 -13.96
CA ALA A 378 2.03 11.01 -12.58
C ALA A 378 1.10 12.02 -11.85
N ASP A 379 0.77 13.13 -12.47
CA ASP A 379 -0.05 14.21 -11.87
C ASP A 379 -1.39 13.70 -11.36
N TRP A 380 -2.11 12.92 -12.15
CA TRP A 380 -3.37 12.33 -11.74
C TRP A 380 -3.27 11.41 -10.51
N LEU A 381 -2.10 10.78 -10.33
CA LEU A 381 -1.84 9.85 -9.22
C LEU A 381 -1.43 10.60 -7.96
N TYR A 382 -0.59 11.62 -8.12
CA TYR A 382 -0.04 12.38 -6.99
C TYR A 382 -0.86 13.61 -6.61
N GLY A 383 -1.90 13.92 -7.39
CA GLY A 383 -2.89 14.94 -7.03
C GLY A 383 -2.40 16.37 -7.28
N VAL A 384 -2.11 16.69 -8.54
CA VAL A 384 -1.85 18.04 -9.04
C VAL A 384 -2.94 18.42 -10.02
#